data_eb2a00253aea18c7a5481bbcf31eec0a
#
_entry.id   eb2a00253aea18c7a5481bbcf31eec0a
#
_cell.length_a   1.000
_cell.length_b   1.000
_cell.length_c   1.000
_cell.angle_alpha   90.00
_cell.angle_beta   90.00
_cell.angle_gamma   90.00
#
_symmetry.space_group_name_H-M   'P 1'
#
loop_
_entity.id
_entity.type
_entity.pdbx_description
1 polymer ?
#
loop_
_entity_poly.entity_id
_entity_poly.type
_entity_poly.pdbx_seq_one_letter_code
_entity_poly.pdbx_strand_id
1 'polypeptide(L)'
;VIGVAHEHFASNLIKQKLYTALDKIPAKVSTEKNPGFLVYLPEREMHEIGLLYIHFILKSLKQPVVYLGQSVPLDFLKPLLFENKKWKGIVSIWTTSPDNSNRDFYWHQLSSESKNIPIYLSGIATHNWEPRVNKSQINIASDVRVLSEILKKSLH
;
A
#
# COMPACT_ATOMS: atom_id res chain seq x y z
N VAL A 1 -4.31 0.20 31.22
CA VAL A 1 -3.72 -0.61 30.14
C VAL A 1 -4.86 -1.08 29.26
N ILE A 2 -4.88 -0.66 27.99
CA ILE A 2 -5.86 -1.15 27.00
C ILE A 2 -5.46 -2.60 26.69
N GLY A 3 -6.34 -3.54 27.01
CA GLY A 3 -6.08 -4.95 26.72
C GLY A 3 -6.25 -5.25 25.21
N VAL A 4 -5.63 -6.33 24.74
CA VAL A 4 -5.70 -6.80 23.33
C VAL A 4 -7.14 -6.89 22.81
N ALA A 5 -8.09 -7.33 23.65
CA ALA A 5 -9.51 -7.40 23.27
C ALA A 5 -10.12 -6.02 22.95
N HIS A 6 -9.73 -4.96 23.66
CA HIS A 6 -10.20 -3.61 23.39
C HIS A 6 -9.61 -3.06 22.11
N GLU A 7 -8.34 -3.35 21.85
CA GLU A 7 -7.67 -2.96 20.60
C GLU A 7 -8.32 -3.64 19.40
N HIS A 8 -8.58 -4.95 19.46
CA HIS A 8 -9.27 -5.68 18.41
C HIS A 8 -10.69 -5.16 18.17
N PHE A 9 -11.44 -4.86 19.23
CA PHE A 9 -12.78 -4.28 19.13
C PHE A 9 -12.75 -2.92 18.42
N ALA A 10 -11.87 -2.01 18.86
CA ALA A 10 -11.72 -0.69 18.25
C ALA A 10 -11.28 -0.79 16.78
N SER A 11 -10.31 -1.63 16.48
CA SER A 11 -9.81 -1.87 15.13
C SER A 11 -10.89 -2.38 14.19
N ASN A 12 -11.74 -3.31 14.66
CA ASN A 12 -12.85 -3.82 13.88
C ASN A 12 -13.92 -2.75 13.60
N LEU A 13 -14.25 -1.90 14.60
CA LEU A 13 -15.16 -0.78 14.39
C LEU A 13 -14.64 0.22 13.35
N ILE A 14 -13.36 0.56 13.44
CA ILE A 14 -12.70 1.46 12.46
C ILE A 14 -12.77 0.86 11.07
N LYS A 15 -12.42 -0.43 10.91
CA LYS A 15 -12.52 -1.13 9.62
C LYS A 15 -13.94 -1.10 9.05
N GLN A 16 -14.96 -1.41 9.85
CA GLN A 16 -16.36 -1.34 9.43
C GLN A 16 -16.75 0.05 8.92
N LYS A 17 -16.34 1.12 9.61
CA LYS A 17 -16.59 2.50 9.19
C LYS A 17 -15.88 2.84 7.88
N LEU A 18 -14.63 2.40 7.71
CA LEU A 18 -13.87 2.60 6.47
C LEU A 18 -14.52 1.86 5.29
N TYR A 19 -14.93 0.60 5.45
CA TYR A 19 -15.64 -0.14 4.42
C TYR A 19 -16.98 0.53 4.05
N THR A 20 -17.77 0.95 5.03
CA THR A 20 -19.01 1.69 4.79
C THR A 20 -18.77 3.01 4.04
N ALA A 21 -17.68 3.70 4.34
CA ALA A 21 -17.30 4.93 3.64
C ALA A 21 -16.84 4.65 2.19
N LEU A 22 -16.07 3.58 1.99
CA LEU A 22 -15.61 3.13 0.68
C LEU A 22 -16.76 2.75 -0.25
N ASP A 23 -17.81 2.09 0.27
CA ASP A 23 -18.99 1.68 -0.51
C ASP A 23 -19.79 2.88 -1.03
N LYS A 24 -19.75 4.02 -0.34
CA LYS A 24 -20.42 5.25 -0.75
C LYS A 24 -19.70 6.00 -1.87
N ILE A 25 -18.44 5.67 -2.15
CA ILE A 25 -17.65 6.33 -3.20
C ILE A 25 -17.80 5.53 -4.49
N PRO A 26 -18.31 6.14 -5.58
CA PRO A 26 -18.40 5.47 -6.87
C PRO A 26 -17.02 4.91 -7.29
N ALA A 27 -16.99 3.65 -7.65
CA ALA A 27 -15.75 3.03 -8.11
C ALA A 27 -15.37 3.57 -9.50
N LYS A 28 -14.14 4.01 -9.66
CA LYS A 28 -13.55 4.19 -10.97
C LYS A 28 -12.95 2.86 -11.41
N VAL A 29 -13.47 2.33 -12.50
CA VAL A 29 -13.05 1.01 -12.99
C VAL A 29 -11.59 1.06 -13.43
N SER A 30 -10.81 0.11 -12.94
CA SER A 30 -9.46 -0.16 -13.45
C SER A 30 -9.58 -0.74 -14.86
N THR A 31 -8.78 -0.24 -15.78
CA THR A 31 -8.70 -0.73 -17.16
C THR A 31 -7.26 -1.14 -17.47
N GLU A 32 -7.06 -1.95 -18.51
CA GLU A 32 -5.69 -2.32 -18.93
C GLU A 32 -4.81 -1.10 -19.23
N LYS A 33 -5.39 -0.05 -19.82
CA LYS A 33 -4.67 1.20 -20.15
C LYS A 33 -4.46 2.12 -18.95
N ASN A 34 -5.29 2.00 -17.91
CA ASN A 34 -5.21 2.79 -16.69
C ASN A 34 -5.60 1.93 -15.47
N PRO A 35 -4.72 1.04 -15.04
CA PRO A 35 -4.98 0.18 -13.89
C PRO A 35 -5.06 0.96 -12.56
N GLY A 36 -4.54 2.20 -12.51
CA GLY A 36 -4.51 3.02 -11.32
C GLY A 36 -3.42 2.61 -10.34
N PHE A 37 -3.78 2.46 -9.06
CA PHE A 37 -2.87 2.08 -7.99
C PHE A 37 -3.08 0.61 -7.58
N LEU A 38 -1.98 -0.10 -7.38
CA LEU A 38 -1.97 -1.42 -6.74
C LEU A 38 -1.72 -1.21 -5.24
N VAL A 39 -2.66 -1.66 -4.40
CA VAL A 39 -2.65 -1.39 -2.96
C VAL A 39 -2.72 -2.71 -2.21
N TYR A 40 -1.71 -3.02 -1.38
CA TYR A 40 -1.61 -4.30 -0.69
C TYR A 40 -0.72 -4.22 0.56
N LEU A 41 -0.82 -5.24 1.41
CA LEU A 41 0.14 -5.51 2.49
C LEU A 41 0.99 -6.73 2.14
N PRO A 42 2.31 -6.69 2.42
CA PRO A 42 3.20 -7.80 2.18
C PRO A 42 2.80 -9.05 2.96
N GLU A 43 3.33 -10.18 2.56
CA GLU A 43 3.12 -11.44 3.26
C GLU A 43 3.40 -11.31 4.76
N ARG A 44 2.48 -11.83 5.58
CA ARG A 44 2.45 -11.77 7.06
C ARG A 44 2.16 -10.39 7.67
N GLU A 45 1.96 -9.35 6.86
CA GLU A 45 1.48 -8.07 7.38
C GLU A 45 -0.05 -8.04 7.43
N MET A 46 -0.60 -7.81 8.64
CA MET A 46 -2.04 -7.88 8.92
C MET A 46 -2.66 -6.55 9.36
N HIS A 47 -1.85 -5.48 9.53
CA HIS A 47 -2.30 -4.20 10.06
C HIS A 47 -2.96 -3.33 8.97
N GLU A 48 -4.19 -3.67 8.61
CA GLU A 48 -4.90 -3.19 7.42
C GLU A 48 -5.46 -1.77 7.51
N ILE A 49 -5.67 -1.21 8.71
CA ILE A 49 -6.39 0.07 8.88
C ILE A 49 -5.74 1.19 8.07
N GLY A 50 -4.42 1.29 8.14
CA GLY A 50 -3.68 2.30 7.36
C GLY A 50 -3.85 2.12 5.86
N LEU A 51 -3.86 0.88 5.38
CA LEU A 51 -4.06 0.55 3.97
C LEU A 51 -5.48 0.89 3.51
N LEU A 52 -6.50 0.57 4.31
CA LEU A 52 -7.90 0.94 4.04
C LEU A 52 -8.09 2.46 3.99
N TYR A 53 -7.40 3.20 4.87
CA TYR A 53 -7.42 4.66 4.82
C TYR A 53 -6.83 5.19 3.51
N ILE A 54 -5.70 4.68 3.06
CA ILE A 54 -5.11 5.06 1.76
C ILE A 54 -6.03 4.68 0.60
N HIS A 55 -6.65 3.50 0.64
CA HIS A 55 -7.66 3.10 -0.34
C HIS A 55 -8.81 4.12 -0.40
N PHE A 56 -9.33 4.53 0.76
CA PHE A 56 -10.37 5.56 0.85
C PHE A 56 -9.91 6.89 0.23
N ILE A 57 -8.71 7.35 0.52
CA ILE A 57 -8.15 8.59 -0.06
C ILE A 57 -8.05 8.49 -1.58
N LEU A 58 -7.46 7.42 -2.11
CA LEU A 58 -7.31 7.24 -3.56
C LEU A 58 -8.66 7.18 -4.28
N LYS A 59 -9.66 6.45 -3.74
CA LYS A 59 -11.02 6.43 -4.29
C LYS A 59 -11.67 7.81 -4.24
N SER A 60 -11.52 8.56 -3.14
CA SER A 60 -12.04 9.93 -3.01
C SER A 60 -11.44 10.88 -4.05
N LEU A 61 -10.19 10.64 -4.45
CA LEU A 61 -9.50 11.34 -5.54
C LEU A 61 -9.85 10.78 -6.93
N LYS A 62 -10.89 9.95 -7.03
CA LYS A 62 -11.36 9.33 -8.27
C LYS A 62 -10.26 8.54 -9.01
N GLN A 63 -9.34 7.92 -8.27
CA GLN A 63 -8.33 7.06 -8.87
C GLN A 63 -8.85 5.62 -8.96
N PRO A 64 -8.55 4.88 -10.05
CA PRO A 64 -8.73 3.44 -10.06
C PRO A 64 -7.80 2.80 -9.01
N VAL A 65 -8.29 1.83 -8.27
CA VAL A 65 -7.52 1.12 -7.26
C VAL A 65 -7.78 -0.38 -7.37
N VAL A 66 -6.72 -1.15 -7.46
CA VAL A 66 -6.76 -2.60 -7.26
C VAL A 66 -6.28 -2.87 -5.85
N TYR A 67 -7.23 -3.17 -4.96
CA TYR A 67 -6.98 -3.44 -3.55
C TYR A 67 -6.89 -4.94 -3.32
N LEU A 68 -5.71 -5.45 -2.97
CA LEU A 68 -5.47 -6.87 -2.72
C LEU A 68 -5.59 -7.25 -1.24
N GLY A 69 -5.53 -6.25 -0.34
CA GLY A 69 -5.68 -6.48 1.11
C GLY A 69 -4.42 -6.98 1.79
N GLN A 70 -4.60 -7.87 2.77
CA GLN A 70 -3.59 -8.32 3.72
C GLN A 70 -2.79 -9.51 3.19
N SER A 71 -1.54 -9.62 3.69
CA SER A 71 -0.72 -10.83 3.57
C SER A 71 -0.59 -11.38 2.15
N VAL A 72 -0.25 -10.52 1.19
CA VAL A 72 -0.10 -10.88 -0.23
C VAL A 72 1.34 -11.32 -0.50
N PRO A 73 1.58 -12.59 -0.87
CA PRO A 73 2.89 -13.05 -1.29
C PRO A 73 3.37 -12.35 -2.56
N LEU A 74 4.68 -12.09 -2.64
CA LEU A 74 5.28 -11.37 -3.78
C LEU A 74 5.04 -12.07 -5.12
N ASP A 75 5.00 -13.40 -5.13
CA ASP A 75 4.79 -14.17 -6.36
C ASP A 75 3.43 -13.92 -7.01
N PHE A 76 2.41 -13.56 -6.22
CA PHE A 76 1.10 -13.17 -6.75
C PHE A 76 1.07 -11.77 -7.37
N LEU A 77 2.05 -10.93 -7.05
CA LEU A 77 2.17 -9.60 -7.65
C LEU A 77 2.82 -9.64 -9.04
N LYS A 78 3.75 -10.58 -9.25
CA LYS A 78 4.51 -10.69 -10.50
C LYS A 78 3.63 -10.69 -11.75
N PRO A 79 2.61 -11.53 -11.89
CA PRO A 79 1.75 -11.51 -13.08
C PRO A 79 1.07 -10.16 -13.30
N LEU A 80 0.65 -9.49 -12.21
CA LEU A 80 0.00 -8.17 -12.29
C LEU A 80 0.95 -7.07 -12.77
N LEU A 81 2.24 -7.20 -12.46
CA LEU A 81 3.27 -6.23 -12.81
C LEU A 81 3.81 -6.47 -14.23
N PHE A 82 3.85 -7.73 -14.69
CA PHE A 82 4.38 -8.12 -16.01
C PHE A 82 3.48 -7.71 -17.19
N GLU A 83 2.19 -7.59 -17.00
CA GLU A 83 1.19 -7.37 -18.07
C GLU A 83 1.23 -5.96 -18.70
N ASN A 84 2.38 -5.34 -18.92
CA ASN A 84 2.53 -4.02 -19.57
C ASN A 84 1.53 -2.93 -19.09
N LYS A 85 0.92 -3.12 -17.92
CA LYS A 85 -0.02 -2.18 -17.35
C LYS A 85 0.74 -0.94 -16.87
N LYS A 86 0.26 0.22 -17.26
CA LYS A 86 0.82 1.51 -16.81
C LYS A 86 0.29 1.86 -15.42
N TRP A 87 0.70 1.11 -14.40
CA TRP A 87 0.38 1.42 -13.02
C TRP A 87 0.86 2.83 -12.65
N LYS A 88 0.01 3.59 -11.97
CA LYS A 88 0.38 4.91 -11.42
C LYS A 88 1.27 4.79 -10.19
N GLY A 89 1.15 3.69 -9.48
CA GLY A 89 1.97 3.39 -8.32
C GLY A 89 1.58 2.11 -7.62
N ILE A 90 2.49 1.63 -6.81
CA ILE A 90 2.32 0.53 -5.87
C ILE A 90 2.33 1.14 -4.48
N VAL A 91 1.32 0.85 -3.65
CA VAL A 91 1.23 1.38 -2.29
C VAL A 91 1.21 0.24 -1.29
N SER A 92 2.07 0.33 -0.27
CA SER A 92 2.13 -0.66 0.79
C SER A 92 2.45 -0.02 2.14
N ILE A 93 2.01 -0.67 3.21
CA ILE A 93 2.27 -0.25 4.59
C ILE A 93 2.88 -1.41 5.37
N TRP A 94 3.96 -1.14 6.09
CA TRP A 94 4.64 -2.12 6.92
C TRP A 94 4.67 -1.66 8.37
N THR A 95 3.94 -2.35 9.21
CA THR A 95 3.87 -2.10 10.64
C THR A 95 4.70 -3.10 11.42
N THR A 96 4.69 -4.37 10.99
CA THR A 96 5.54 -5.40 11.57
C THR A 96 6.83 -5.52 10.76
N SER A 97 7.96 -5.47 11.43
CA SER A 97 9.26 -5.65 10.76
C SER A 97 9.56 -7.13 10.61
N PRO A 98 9.62 -7.67 9.40
CA PRO A 98 10.45 -8.83 9.20
C PRO A 98 11.91 -8.42 9.48
N ASP A 99 12.76 -9.40 9.73
CA ASP A 99 14.20 -9.26 9.78
C ASP A 99 14.68 -8.33 8.63
N ASN A 100 15.64 -7.44 8.94
CA ASN A 100 16.12 -6.42 8.02
C ASN A 100 16.63 -6.97 6.68
N SER A 101 17.24 -8.16 6.69
CA SER A 101 17.73 -8.85 5.50
C SER A 101 16.57 -9.24 4.56
N ASN A 102 15.47 -9.74 5.11
CA ASN A 102 14.29 -10.11 4.36
C ASN A 102 13.56 -8.90 3.77
N ARG A 103 13.58 -7.76 4.48
CA ARG A 103 12.99 -6.50 3.99
C ARG A 103 13.73 -5.97 2.76
N ASP A 104 15.05 -5.85 2.84
CA ASP A 104 15.87 -5.37 1.72
C ASP A 104 15.72 -6.26 0.50
N PHE A 105 15.73 -7.59 0.69
CA PHE A 105 15.51 -8.55 -0.38
C PHE A 105 14.14 -8.40 -1.02
N TYR A 106 13.08 -8.29 -0.22
CA TYR A 106 11.71 -8.12 -0.71
C TYR A 106 11.58 -6.87 -1.60
N TRP A 107 12.04 -5.71 -1.12
CA TRP A 107 11.92 -4.46 -1.86
C TRP A 107 12.83 -4.41 -3.08
N HIS A 108 14.00 -5.02 -3.01
CA HIS A 108 14.87 -5.19 -4.17
C HIS A 108 14.15 -6.00 -5.26
N GLN A 109 13.57 -7.13 -4.90
CA GLN A 109 12.86 -7.99 -5.82
C GLN A 109 11.63 -7.29 -6.40
N LEU A 110 10.78 -6.65 -5.58
CA LEU A 110 9.63 -5.89 -6.05
C LEU A 110 10.04 -4.77 -7.01
N SER A 111 11.07 -3.99 -6.67
CA SER A 111 11.50 -2.88 -7.51
C SER A 111 12.07 -3.34 -8.85
N SER A 112 12.74 -4.49 -8.90
CA SER A 112 13.24 -5.07 -10.14
C SER A 112 12.10 -5.56 -11.04
N GLU A 113 11.07 -6.18 -10.46
CA GLU A 113 9.90 -6.69 -11.17
C GLU A 113 8.96 -5.56 -11.63
N SER A 114 8.82 -4.52 -10.82
CA SER A 114 7.94 -3.38 -11.13
C SER A 114 8.57 -2.35 -12.09
N LYS A 115 9.83 -2.55 -12.49
CA LYS A 115 10.56 -1.64 -13.39
C LYS A 115 10.52 -0.19 -12.89
N ASN A 116 9.83 0.70 -13.61
CA ASN A 116 9.77 2.14 -13.29
C ASN A 116 8.48 2.57 -12.57
N ILE A 117 7.67 1.63 -12.08
CA ILE A 117 6.43 1.96 -11.36
C ILE A 117 6.81 2.57 -10.01
N PRO A 118 6.34 3.78 -9.65
CA PRO A 118 6.60 4.36 -8.35
C PRO A 118 6.07 3.48 -7.21
N ILE A 119 6.87 3.30 -6.17
CA ILE A 119 6.51 2.54 -4.97
C ILE A 119 6.39 3.52 -3.82
N TYR A 120 5.27 3.48 -3.12
CA TYR A 120 4.94 4.34 -1.99
C TYR A 120 4.81 3.51 -0.73
N LEU A 121 5.63 3.80 0.26
CA LEU A 121 5.74 3.02 1.49
C LEU A 121 5.52 3.88 2.72
N SER A 122 4.92 3.28 3.74
CA SER A 122 4.82 3.85 5.08
C SER A 122 4.76 2.74 6.13
N GLY A 123 4.81 3.14 7.40
CA GLY A 123 4.66 2.26 8.56
C GLY A 123 5.91 2.23 9.42
N ILE A 124 5.76 1.78 10.67
CA ILE A 124 6.84 1.79 11.67
C ILE A 124 8.07 1.01 11.18
N ALA A 125 7.85 -0.08 10.48
CA ALA A 125 8.93 -0.91 9.95
C ALA A 125 9.78 -0.21 8.87
N THR A 126 9.31 0.91 8.30
CA THR A 126 10.08 1.70 7.33
C THR A 126 10.81 2.89 7.95
N HIS A 127 10.63 3.15 9.26
CA HIS A 127 11.33 4.22 9.96
C HIS A 127 12.85 3.94 9.94
N ASN A 128 13.63 4.96 9.63
CA ASN A 128 15.09 4.89 9.53
C ASN A 128 15.62 3.85 8.52
N TRP A 129 14.74 3.36 7.63
CA TRP A 129 15.17 2.49 6.55
C TRP A 129 15.49 3.31 5.31
N GLU A 130 16.69 3.12 4.79
CA GLU A 130 17.10 3.67 3.50
C GLU A 130 17.20 2.55 2.47
N PRO A 131 16.44 2.61 1.36
CA PRO A 131 16.57 1.65 0.29
C PRO A 131 17.99 1.64 -0.28
N ARG A 132 18.59 0.48 -0.41
CA ARG A 132 19.94 0.34 -1.01
C ARG A 132 19.92 0.37 -2.54
N VAL A 133 18.73 0.14 -3.13
CA VAL A 133 18.53 0.02 -4.58
C VAL A 133 17.33 0.85 -5.03
N ASN A 134 17.41 1.38 -6.26
CA ASN A 134 16.33 2.11 -6.91
C ASN A 134 15.68 3.22 -6.04
N LYS A 135 16.53 4.01 -5.35
CA LYS A 135 16.08 5.10 -4.45
C LYS A 135 15.09 6.06 -5.11
N SER A 136 15.23 6.31 -6.41
CA SER A 136 14.32 7.19 -7.17
C SER A 136 12.92 6.62 -7.39
N GLN A 137 12.75 5.30 -7.28
CA GLN A 137 11.47 4.62 -7.45
C GLN A 137 10.70 4.51 -6.14
N ILE A 138 11.39 4.48 -4.99
CA ILE A 138 10.81 4.21 -3.68
C ILE A 138 10.61 5.52 -2.91
N ASN A 139 9.38 5.84 -2.59
CA ASN A 139 8.96 6.99 -1.80
C ASN A 139 8.52 6.51 -0.41
N ILE A 140 9.27 6.89 0.62
CA ILE A 140 8.98 6.51 2.01
C ILE A 140 8.36 7.69 2.74
N ALA A 141 7.21 7.46 3.37
CA ALA A 141 6.53 8.42 4.22
C ALA A 141 6.67 8.02 5.69
N SER A 142 6.85 9.00 6.57
CA SER A 142 6.96 8.80 8.02
C SER A 142 5.70 8.17 8.63
N ASP A 143 4.54 8.52 8.08
CA ASP A 143 3.25 8.01 8.51
C ASP A 143 2.23 8.02 7.37
N VAL A 144 1.05 7.46 7.63
CA VAL A 144 -0.03 7.33 6.65
C VAL A 144 -0.58 8.68 6.17
N ARG A 145 -0.52 9.74 6.99
CA ARG A 145 -0.98 11.08 6.60
C ARG A 145 -0.01 11.69 5.61
N VAL A 146 1.29 11.62 5.90
CA VAL A 146 2.35 12.07 4.98
C VAL A 146 2.27 11.27 3.67
N LEU A 147 2.04 9.96 3.75
CA LEU A 147 1.83 9.13 2.56
C LEU A 147 0.65 9.63 1.72
N SER A 148 -0.47 9.97 2.35
CA SER A 148 -1.64 10.50 1.65
C SER A 148 -1.35 11.83 0.93
N GLU A 149 -0.54 12.71 1.53
CA GLU A 149 -0.14 13.98 0.90
C GLU A 149 0.82 13.77 -0.29
N ILE A 150 1.77 12.83 -0.16
CA ILE A 150 2.66 12.46 -1.27
C ILE A 150 1.83 11.94 -2.46
N LEU A 151 0.87 11.05 -2.20
CA LEU A 151 -0.01 10.50 -3.23
C LEU A 151 -0.87 11.57 -3.89
N LYS A 152 -1.42 12.53 -3.12
CA LYS A 152 -2.16 13.67 -3.69
C LYS A 152 -1.28 14.51 -4.62
N LYS A 153 -0.06 14.82 -4.21
CA LYS A 153 0.89 15.59 -5.01
C LYS A 153 1.32 14.87 -6.30
N SER A 154 1.44 13.55 -6.27
CA SER A 154 1.84 12.76 -7.45
C SER A 154 0.76 12.69 -8.54
N LEU A 155 -0.45 13.17 -8.26
CA LEU A 155 -1.59 13.18 -9.18
C LEU A 155 -1.75 14.51 -9.93
N HIS A 156 -1.01 15.52 -9.54
CA HIS A 156 -0.97 16.84 -10.17
C HIS A 156 0.32 17.04 -10.96
#